data_9c3dee3bd4d14cae7e41dc81783db3c3
#
_entry.id   9c3dee3bd4d14cae7e41dc81783db3c3
#
_cell.length_a   1.000
_cell.length_b   1.000
_cell.length_c   1.000
_cell.angle_alpha   90.00
_cell.angle_beta   90.00
_cell.angle_gamma   90.00
#
_symmetry.space_group_name_H-M   'P 1'
#
loop_
_entity.id
_entity.type
_entity.pdbx_description
1 polymer ?
#
loop_
_entity_poly.entity_id
_entity_poly.type
_entity_poly.pdbx_seq_one_letter_code
_entity_poly.pdbx_strand_id
1 'polypeptide(L)'
;MELNRVVITGMGCLTPLGKDVPSFFDALKRGVSGAGPITRFDASKFKTQFACEIKDWDPSEHFDRKEARKLDPYAQYGIVAARQAVAQSGLAEANPDLDRVGVIFGSGIGGLFTFQQEITAFAQGDGTPRFNPFFIPKMIGDICAGHISMEYGFRGPNYACVSACASATNAIIDAFNAIRYGKADAMISGGAE
;
A
#
# COMPACT_ATOMS: atom_id res chain seq x y z
N MET A 1 -0.05 -6.74 34.11
CA MET A 1 -0.60 -7.08 32.79
C MET A 1 0.47 -7.89 32.07
N GLU A 2 0.16 -9.10 31.67
CA GLU A 2 1.06 -9.91 30.87
C GLU A 2 1.04 -9.37 29.43
N LEU A 3 2.22 -9.17 28.86
CA LEU A 3 2.36 -8.62 27.50
C LEU A 3 2.53 -9.75 26.49
N ASN A 4 1.74 -9.73 25.42
CA ASN A 4 1.85 -10.72 24.37
C ASN A 4 3.21 -10.64 23.65
N ARG A 5 3.76 -11.78 23.27
CA ARG A 5 4.89 -11.85 22.35
C ARG A 5 4.39 -11.58 20.93
N VAL A 6 5.03 -10.66 20.23
CA VAL A 6 4.71 -10.31 18.85
C VAL A 6 5.79 -10.87 17.92
N VAL A 7 5.38 -11.48 16.84
CA VAL A 7 6.29 -12.04 15.81
C VAL A 7 5.81 -11.66 14.40
N ILE A 8 6.72 -11.60 13.46
CA ILE A 8 6.41 -11.44 12.04
C ILE A 8 6.23 -12.85 11.44
N THR A 9 5.08 -13.11 10.84
CA THR A 9 4.72 -14.41 10.25
C THR A 9 4.71 -14.39 8.73
N GLY A 10 4.61 -13.21 8.11
CA GLY A 10 4.60 -13.07 6.66
C GLY A 10 5.09 -11.70 6.23
N MET A 11 5.69 -11.63 5.06
CA MET A 11 6.20 -10.42 4.45
C MET A 11 5.83 -10.38 2.97
N GLY A 12 5.59 -9.17 2.46
CA GLY A 12 5.39 -8.94 1.04
C GLY A 12 5.95 -7.59 0.64
N CYS A 13 6.37 -7.47 -0.58
CA CYS A 13 6.84 -6.19 -1.12
C CYS A 13 6.63 -6.09 -2.62
N LEU A 14 6.52 -4.84 -3.06
CA LEU A 14 6.56 -4.44 -4.45
C LEU A 14 7.45 -3.21 -4.54
N THR A 15 8.61 -3.35 -5.16
CA THR A 15 9.68 -2.35 -5.13
C THR A 15 10.30 -2.17 -6.51
N PRO A 16 11.05 -1.07 -6.74
CA PRO A 16 11.84 -0.91 -7.97
C PRO A 16 12.90 -1.99 -8.21
N LEU A 17 13.23 -2.79 -7.20
CA LEU A 17 14.27 -3.84 -7.26
C LEU A 17 13.69 -5.26 -7.36
N GLY A 18 12.42 -5.45 -7.05
CA GLY A 18 11.78 -6.76 -7.09
C GLY A 18 10.30 -6.67 -6.75
N LYS A 19 9.52 -7.59 -7.31
CA LYS A 19 8.07 -7.68 -7.13
C LYS A 19 7.68 -8.63 -5.98
N ASP A 20 8.66 -9.19 -5.27
CA ASP A 20 8.51 -10.04 -4.09
C ASP A 20 9.74 -9.93 -3.18
N VAL A 21 9.63 -10.45 -1.95
CA VAL A 21 10.70 -10.37 -0.95
C VAL A 21 11.98 -11.11 -1.40
N PRO A 22 11.93 -12.33 -1.98
CA PRO A 22 13.13 -13.01 -2.46
C PRO A 22 13.89 -12.22 -3.52
N SER A 23 13.23 -11.74 -4.56
CA SER A 23 13.86 -10.97 -5.64
C SER A 23 14.41 -9.63 -5.16
N PHE A 24 13.65 -8.94 -4.30
CA PHE A 24 14.09 -7.69 -3.66
C PHE A 24 15.34 -7.91 -2.82
N PHE A 25 15.36 -8.93 -1.95
CA PHE A 25 16.49 -9.20 -1.07
C PHE A 25 17.73 -9.64 -1.85
N ASP A 26 17.56 -10.43 -2.92
CA ASP A 26 18.66 -10.82 -3.80
C ASP A 26 19.28 -9.61 -4.52
N ALA A 27 18.45 -8.70 -5.03
CA ALA A 27 18.94 -7.46 -5.64
C ALA A 27 19.72 -6.59 -4.62
N LEU A 28 19.25 -6.50 -3.38
CA LEU A 28 19.98 -5.81 -2.30
C LEU A 28 21.35 -6.44 -2.03
N LYS A 29 21.44 -7.76 -1.92
CA LYS A 29 22.71 -8.47 -1.72
C LYS A 29 23.72 -8.22 -2.84
N ARG A 30 23.24 -8.04 -4.06
CA ARG A 30 24.07 -7.75 -5.23
C ARG A 30 24.39 -6.27 -5.40
N GLY A 31 23.88 -5.39 -4.53
CA GLY A 31 24.08 -3.94 -4.61
C GLY A 31 23.41 -3.30 -5.85
N VAL A 32 22.33 -3.87 -6.34
CA VAL A 32 21.60 -3.33 -7.50
C VAL A 32 20.91 -2.02 -7.11
N SER A 33 21.04 -0.99 -7.94
CA SER A 33 20.32 0.27 -7.78
C SER A 33 18.99 0.23 -8.53
N GLY A 34 17.90 0.66 -7.88
CA GLY A 34 16.61 0.86 -8.51
C GLY A 34 16.45 2.25 -9.17
N ALA A 35 17.43 3.14 -8.99
CA ALA A 35 17.39 4.48 -9.55
C ALA A 35 17.57 4.47 -11.09
N GLY A 36 16.80 5.28 -11.77
CA GLY A 36 16.86 5.45 -13.22
C GLY A 36 16.18 6.75 -13.66
N PRO A 37 16.25 7.11 -14.94
CA PRO A 37 15.54 8.27 -15.44
C PRO A 37 14.03 8.19 -15.13
N ILE A 38 13.43 9.34 -14.80
CA ILE A 38 11.97 9.42 -14.59
C ILE A 38 11.29 9.18 -15.94
N THR A 39 10.31 8.25 -15.94
CA THR A 39 9.56 7.89 -17.15
C THR A 39 8.08 8.25 -17.11
N ARG A 40 7.56 8.57 -15.92
CA ARG A 40 6.12 8.84 -15.71
C ARG A 40 5.67 10.21 -16.15
N PHE A 41 6.61 11.16 -16.33
CA PHE A 41 6.35 12.50 -16.83
C PHE A 41 7.62 13.11 -17.44
N ASP A 42 7.49 14.20 -18.17
CA ASP A 42 8.64 14.95 -18.69
C ASP A 42 9.38 15.70 -17.57
N ALA A 43 10.50 15.13 -17.14
CA ALA A 43 11.34 15.68 -16.08
C ALA A 43 12.42 16.67 -16.60
N SER A 44 12.47 17.00 -17.90
CA SER A 44 13.54 17.79 -18.52
C SER A 44 13.75 19.17 -17.89
N LYS A 45 12.70 19.76 -17.32
CA LYS A 45 12.74 21.07 -16.64
C LYS A 45 13.04 21.00 -15.15
N PHE A 46 13.19 19.80 -14.59
CA PHE A 46 13.45 19.61 -13.17
C PHE A 46 14.95 19.45 -12.91
N LYS A 47 15.41 19.90 -11.73
CA LYS A 47 16.80 19.71 -11.30
C LYS A 47 17.11 18.21 -11.08
N THR A 48 16.17 17.46 -10.52
CA THR A 48 16.27 16.01 -10.32
C THR A 48 15.50 15.33 -11.43
N GLN A 49 16.15 14.45 -12.18
CA GLN A 49 15.58 13.76 -13.35
C GLN A 49 15.63 12.24 -13.22
N PHE A 50 15.86 11.74 -12.00
CA PHE A 50 15.88 10.31 -11.69
C PHE A 50 14.99 9.99 -10.51
N ALA A 51 14.45 8.77 -10.49
CA ALA A 51 13.65 8.23 -9.40
C ALA A 51 13.80 6.70 -9.32
N CYS A 52 13.30 6.13 -8.25
CA CYS A 52 13.17 4.69 -8.10
C CYS A 52 11.72 4.28 -8.43
N GLU A 53 11.42 4.06 -9.70
CA GLU A 53 10.09 3.69 -10.16
C GLU A 53 9.89 2.17 -10.17
N ILE A 54 8.71 1.69 -9.79
CA ILE A 54 8.29 0.31 -10.04
C ILE A 54 8.09 0.18 -11.56
N LYS A 55 8.91 -0.67 -12.18
CA LYS A 55 8.89 -0.91 -13.62
C LYS A 55 7.96 -2.08 -13.96
N ASP A 56 7.48 -2.08 -15.21
CA ASP A 56 6.67 -3.18 -15.76
C ASP A 56 5.48 -3.54 -14.85
N TRP A 57 4.82 -2.52 -14.32
CA TRP A 57 3.61 -2.69 -13.54
C TRP A 57 2.40 -2.82 -14.46
N ASP A 58 1.77 -3.99 -14.44
CA ASP A 58 0.48 -4.23 -15.09
C ASP A 58 -0.56 -4.60 -14.01
N PRO A 59 -1.52 -3.71 -13.72
CA PRO A 59 -2.57 -4.03 -12.76
C PRO A 59 -3.40 -5.25 -13.12
N SER A 60 -3.50 -5.62 -14.42
CA SER A 60 -4.31 -6.74 -14.88
C SER A 60 -3.77 -8.11 -14.45
N GLU A 61 -2.49 -8.19 -14.05
CA GLU A 61 -1.91 -9.39 -13.45
C GLU A 61 -2.45 -9.66 -12.03
N HIS A 62 -3.04 -8.65 -11.37
CA HIS A 62 -3.39 -8.69 -9.96
C HIS A 62 -4.86 -8.38 -9.67
N PHE A 63 -5.52 -7.61 -10.52
CA PHE A 63 -6.87 -7.10 -10.34
C PHE A 63 -7.70 -7.27 -11.61
N ASP A 64 -9.00 -7.52 -11.45
CA ASP A 64 -9.89 -7.38 -12.59
C ASP A 64 -9.99 -5.89 -13.02
N ARG A 65 -10.48 -5.66 -14.25
CA ARG A 65 -10.58 -4.31 -14.83
C ARG A 65 -11.46 -3.36 -14.02
N LYS A 66 -12.48 -3.87 -13.33
CA LYS A 66 -13.41 -3.04 -12.53
C LYS A 66 -12.75 -2.66 -11.20
N GLU A 67 -12.04 -3.59 -10.60
CA GLU A 67 -11.26 -3.39 -9.38
C GLU A 67 -10.13 -2.40 -9.59
N ALA A 68 -9.27 -2.64 -10.58
CA ALA A 68 -8.15 -1.76 -10.91
C ALA A 68 -8.57 -0.29 -11.10
N ARG A 69 -9.75 -0.04 -11.68
CA ARG A 69 -10.26 1.32 -11.89
C ARG A 69 -10.67 2.05 -10.61
N LYS A 70 -10.93 1.33 -9.53
CA LYS A 70 -11.32 1.88 -8.23
C LYS A 70 -10.13 2.17 -7.34
N LEU A 71 -8.91 1.81 -7.75
CA LEU A 71 -7.69 1.90 -6.98
C LEU A 71 -6.71 2.87 -7.63
N ASP A 72 -6.10 3.73 -6.81
CA ASP A 72 -4.90 4.46 -7.20
C ASP A 72 -3.69 3.50 -7.18
N PRO A 73 -2.63 3.74 -7.97
CA PRO A 73 -1.44 2.90 -7.97
C PRO A 73 -0.86 2.60 -6.59
N TYR A 74 -0.82 3.59 -5.68
CA TYR A 74 -0.29 3.35 -4.34
C TYR A 74 -1.07 2.25 -3.60
N ALA A 75 -2.39 2.28 -3.69
CA ALA A 75 -3.24 1.27 -3.05
C ALA A 75 -3.09 -0.10 -3.73
N GLN A 76 -2.93 -0.13 -5.07
CA GLN A 76 -2.64 -1.37 -5.80
C GLN A 76 -1.35 -2.02 -5.29
N TYR A 77 -0.28 -1.24 -5.11
CA TYR A 77 1.00 -1.74 -4.60
C TYR A 77 0.87 -2.29 -3.18
N GLY A 78 0.21 -1.54 -2.30
CA GLY A 78 -0.01 -1.95 -0.92
C GLY A 78 -0.83 -3.23 -0.80
N ILE A 79 -1.90 -3.36 -1.58
CA ILE A 79 -2.76 -4.56 -1.59
C ILE A 79 -1.96 -5.79 -2.09
N VAL A 80 -1.18 -5.67 -3.16
CA VAL A 80 -0.37 -6.79 -3.67
C VAL A 80 0.68 -7.23 -2.65
N ALA A 81 1.36 -6.28 -2.00
CA ALA A 81 2.30 -6.62 -0.94
C ALA A 81 1.60 -7.30 0.25
N ALA A 82 0.40 -6.82 0.64
CA ALA A 82 -0.39 -7.44 1.70
C ALA A 82 -0.83 -8.87 1.35
N ARG A 83 -1.25 -9.12 0.11
CA ARG A 83 -1.60 -10.47 -0.39
C ARG A 83 -0.42 -11.44 -0.25
N GLN A 84 0.80 -11.01 -0.59
CA GLN A 84 2.00 -11.82 -0.41
C GLN A 84 2.26 -12.13 1.07
N ALA A 85 2.12 -11.13 1.95
CA ALA A 85 2.33 -11.30 3.38
C ALA A 85 1.29 -12.25 4.00
N VAL A 86 0.01 -12.11 3.65
CA VAL A 86 -1.07 -13.00 4.12
C VAL A 86 -0.85 -14.42 3.63
N ALA A 87 -0.53 -14.62 2.36
CA ALA A 87 -0.26 -15.94 1.80
C ALA A 87 0.95 -16.61 2.50
N GLN A 88 2.03 -15.87 2.73
CA GLN A 88 3.21 -16.43 3.41
C GLN A 88 2.93 -16.78 4.87
N SER A 89 2.10 -16.00 5.55
CA SER A 89 1.80 -16.19 6.98
C SER A 89 0.91 -17.39 7.28
N GLY A 90 0.15 -17.90 6.31
CA GLY A 90 -0.91 -18.90 6.54
C GLY A 90 -2.07 -18.38 7.36
N LEU A 91 -2.23 -17.04 7.47
CA LEU A 91 -3.26 -16.43 8.31
C LEU A 91 -4.68 -16.78 7.85
N ALA A 92 -4.90 -16.84 6.53
CA ALA A 92 -6.22 -17.17 5.98
C ALA A 92 -6.64 -18.61 6.29
N GLU A 93 -5.68 -19.55 6.26
CA GLU A 93 -5.88 -20.97 6.54
C GLU A 93 -6.01 -21.27 8.05
N ALA A 94 -5.47 -20.38 8.89
CA ALA A 94 -5.53 -20.52 10.34
C ALA A 94 -6.93 -20.29 10.93
N ASN A 95 -7.90 -19.86 10.13
CA ASN A 95 -9.27 -19.54 10.54
C ASN A 95 -9.34 -18.65 11.81
N PRO A 96 -8.69 -17.47 11.79
CA PRO A 96 -8.63 -16.59 12.95
C PRO A 96 -10.01 -15.98 13.28
N ASP A 97 -10.15 -15.49 14.52
CA ASP A 97 -11.26 -14.57 14.82
C ASP A 97 -11.08 -13.27 14.06
N LEU A 98 -11.89 -13.06 13.03
CA LEU A 98 -11.79 -11.91 12.13
C LEU A 98 -12.03 -10.56 12.84
N ASP A 99 -12.72 -10.55 13.97
CA ASP A 99 -12.91 -9.34 14.77
C ASP A 99 -11.63 -8.95 15.54
N ARG A 100 -10.66 -9.85 15.58
CA ARG A 100 -9.37 -9.66 16.23
C ARG A 100 -8.19 -9.56 15.25
N VAL A 101 -8.48 -9.55 13.95
CA VAL A 101 -7.48 -9.27 12.88
C VAL A 101 -7.71 -7.88 12.35
N GLY A 102 -6.70 -7.02 12.44
CA GLY A 102 -6.77 -5.63 11.99
C GLY A 102 -5.80 -5.30 10.87
N VAL A 103 -5.93 -4.08 10.34
CA VAL A 103 -5.06 -3.51 9.30
C VAL A 103 -4.68 -2.09 9.68
N ILE A 104 -3.40 -1.83 9.87
CA ILE A 104 -2.87 -0.47 10.07
C ILE A 104 -1.83 -0.23 8.97
N PHE A 105 -2.09 0.73 8.09
CA PHE A 105 -1.27 0.91 6.90
C PHE A 105 -0.84 2.38 6.75
N GLY A 106 0.44 2.62 6.47
CA GLY A 106 1.01 3.96 6.35
C GLY A 106 0.97 4.48 4.91
N SER A 107 0.55 5.72 4.74
CA SER A 107 0.71 6.47 3.49
C SER A 107 0.94 7.93 3.83
N GLY A 108 1.86 8.60 3.14
CA GLY A 108 2.16 10.01 3.38
C GLY A 108 1.08 10.93 2.82
N ILE A 109 0.59 10.64 1.63
CA ILE A 109 -0.35 11.48 0.88
C ILE A 109 -1.54 10.67 0.36
N GLY A 110 -1.30 9.43 -0.09
CA GLY A 110 -2.30 8.59 -0.75
C GLY A 110 -2.34 8.79 -2.26
N GLY A 111 -3.54 8.82 -2.85
CA GLY A 111 -3.75 8.79 -4.29
C GLY A 111 -3.45 10.10 -5.03
N LEU A 112 -2.22 10.61 -4.91
CA LEU A 112 -1.80 11.86 -5.55
C LEU A 112 -1.89 11.80 -7.09
N PHE A 113 -1.64 10.64 -7.67
CA PHE A 113 -1.77 10.43 -9.11
C PHE A 113 -3.23 10.61 -9.58
N THR A 114 -4.18 10.01 -8.87
CA THR A 114 -5.61 10.20 -9.12
C THR A 114 -6.01 11.67 -8.95
N PHE A 115 -5.53 12.33 -7.88
CA PHE A 115 -5.79 13.74 -7.64
C PHE A 115 -5.31 14.61 -8.81
N GLN A 116 -4.07 14.42 -9.24
CA GLN A 116 -3.51 15.16 -10.39
C GLN A 116 -4.34 14.97 -11.65
N GLN A 117 -4.73 13.73 -11.99
CA GLN A 117 -5.52 13.44 -13.17
C GLN A 117 -6.88 14.14 -13.16
N GLU A 118 -7.63 14.00 -12.07
CA GLU A 118 -8.98 14.56 -11.96
C GLU A 118 -8.97 16.10 -11.97
N ILE A 119 -8.05 16.72 -11.23
CA ILE A 119 -7.95 18.18 -11.17
C ILE A 119 -7.43 18.74 -12.51
N THR A 120 -6.47 18.08 -13.15
CA THR A 120 -5.98 18.53 -14.46
C THR A 120 -7.07 18.43 -15.52
N ALA A 121 -7.82 17.33 -15.55
CA ALA A 121 -8.94 17.16 -16.49
C ALA A 121 -10.02 18.22 -16.29
N PHE A 122 -10.35 18.56 -15.03
CA PHE A 122 -11.28 19.64 -14.74
C PHE A 122 -10.75 21.01 -15.16
N ALA A 123 -9.49 21.31 -14.83
CA ALA A 123 -8.87 22.62 -15.15
C ALA A 123 -8.69 22.87 -16.65
N GLN A 124 -8.50 21.81 -17.44
CA GLN A 124 -8.35 21.88 -18.89
C GLN A 124 -9.68 21.70 -19.64
N GLY A 125 -10.76 21.40 -18.95
CA GLY A 125 -12.09 21.17 -19.50
C GLY A 125 -12.88 22.47 -19.72
N ASP A 126 -14.18 22.30 -19.96
CA ASP A 126 -15.15 23.39 -20.19
C ASP A 126 -15.72 23.99 -18.90
N GLY A 127 -15.16 23.64 -17.73
CA GLY A 127 -15.65 24.06 -16.41
C GLY A 127 -16.81 23.21 -15.88
N THR A 128 -17.28 22.22 -16.64
CA THR A 128 -18.31 21.30 -16.16
C THR A 128 -17.68 20.26 -15.21
N PRO A 129 -18.14 20.14 -13.96
CA PRO A 129 -17.57 19.17 -13.02
C PRO A 129 -17.99 17.74 -13.39
N ARG A 130 -17.07 17.00 -14.00
CA ARG A 130 -17.25 15.58 -14.40
C ARG A 130 -16.22 14.70 -13.69
N PHE A 131 -16.20 14.78 -12.36
CA PHE A 131 -15.28 13.96 -11.57
C PHE A 131 -15.71 12.49 -11.54
N ASN A 132 -14.72 11.60 -11.51
CA ASN A 132 -14.95 10.18 -11.29
C ASN A 132 -15.66 9.96 -9.94
N PRO A 133 -16.78 9.20 -9.87
CA PRO A 133 -17.44 8.90 -8.60
C PRO A 133 -16.53 8.26 -7.55
N PHE A 134 -15.47 7.59 -7.99
CA PHE A 134 -14.45 7.01 -7.11
C PHE A 134 -13.28 7.95 -6.81
N PHE A 135 -13.34 9.22 -7.21
CA PHE A 135 -12.24 10.16 -7.02
C PHE A 135 -11.77 10.21 -5.57
N ILE A 136 -12.67 10.54 -4.64
CA ILE A 136 -12.33 10.61 -3.21
C ILE A 136 -11.93 9.23 -2.65
N PRO A 137 -12.72 8.15 -2.83
CA PRO A 137 -12.31 6.83 -2.38
C PRO A 137 -10.95 6.34 -2.89
N LYS A 138 -10.53 6.73 -4.10
CA LYS A 138 -9.21 6.38 -4.64
C LYS A 138 -8.09 7.20 -4.01
N MET A 139 -8.39 8.45 -3.65
CA MET A 139 -7.38 9.43 -3.25
C MET A 139 -6.99 9.30 -1.78
N ILE A 140 -7.95 9.01 -0.89
CA ILE A 140 -7.71 9.04 0.56
C ILE A 140 -6.68 8.00 1.01
N GLY A 141 -5.81 8.40 1.96
CA GLY A 141 -4.67 7.58 2.37
C GLY A 141 -4.99 6.33 3.19
N ASP A 142 -6.21 6.21 3.73
CA ASP A 142 -6.67 5.07 4.51
C ASP A 142 -7.33 3.97 3.67
N ILE A 143 -7.64 4.26 2.40
CA ILE A 143 -8.39 3.32 1.57
C ILE A 143 -7.64 2.00 1.32
N CYS A 144 -6.31 2.02 1.29
CA CYS A 144 -5.51 0.81 1.17
C CYS A 144 -5.77 -0.16 2.34
N ALA A 145 -5.77 0.35 3.58
CA ALA A 145 -6.13 -0.44 4.76
C ALA A 145 -7.56 -0.97 4.67
N GLY A 146 -8.49 -0.12 4.20
CA GLY A 146 -9.88 -0.50 3.97
C GLY A 146 -10.04 -1.64 2.96
N HIS A 147 -9.37 -1.55 1.81
CA HIS A 147 -9.44 -2.61 0.78
C HIS A 147 -8.84 -3.94 1.27
N ILE A 148 -7.70 -3.93 1.95
CA ILE A 148 -7.11 -5.14 2.53
C ILE A 148 -8.09 -5.76 3.53
N SER A 149 -8.72 -4.95 4.38
CA SER A 149 -9.70 -5.41 5.36
C SER A 149 -10.94 -6.03 4.70
N MET A 150 -11.48 -5.39 3.66
CA MET A 150 -12.63 -5.89 2.91
C MET A 150 -12.33 -7.19 2.17
N GLU A 151 -11.13 -7.33 1.59
CA GLU A 151 -10.73 -8.53 0.83
C GLU A 151 -10.71 -9.79 1.70
N TYR A 152 -10.23 -9.67 2.93
CA TYR A 152 -10.11 -10.80 3.86
C TYR A 152 -11.22 -10.86 4.92
N GLY A 153 -12.11 -9.88 4.96
CA GLY A 153 -13.16 -9.79 5.98
C GLY A 153 -12.64 -9.46 7.38
N PHE A 154 -11.45 -8.85 7.51
CA PHE A 154 -10.88 -8.45 8.79
C PHE A 154 -11.69 -7.29 9.40
N ARG A 155 -12.04 -7.38 10.68
CA ARG A 155 -12.91 -6.43 11.39
C ARG A 155 -12.30 -5.87 12.66
N GLY A 156 -11.03 -6.15 12.93
CA GLY A 156 -10.25 -5.54 13.99
C GLY A 156 -9.91 -4.07 13.69
N PRO A 157 -8.98 -3.45 14.45
CA PRO A 157 -8.57 -2.06 14.23
C PRO A 157 -8.17 -1.80 12.77
N ASN A 158 -8.73 -0.75 12.14
CA ASN A 158 -8.46 -0.39 10.76
C ASN A 158 -8.30 1.12 10.62
N TYR A 159 -7.10 1.58 10.26
CA TYR A 159 -6.82 3.00 10.01
C TYR A 159 -5.47 3.19 9.30
N ALA A 160 -5.22 4.42 8.84
CA ALA A 160 -3.92 4.81 8.30
C ALA A 160 -3.11 5.65 9.28
N CYS A 161 -1.78 5.46 9.26
CA CYS A 161 -0.82 6.35 9.90
C CYS A 161 -0.26 7.33 8.86
N VAL A 162 -0.20 8.61 9.24
CA VAL A 162 0.37 9.66 8.40
C VAL A 162 1.48 10.38 9.16
N SER A 163 2.71 10.17 8.74
CA SER A 163 3.92 10.83 9.27
C SER A 163 5.02 10.91 8.20
N ALA A 164 4.62 11.32 7.00
CA ALA A 164 5.49 11.42 5.83
C ALA A 164 6.27 10.11 5.61
N CYS A 165 7.58 10.18 5.36
CA CYS A 165 8.43 9.00 5.11
C CYS A 165 8.43 7.96 6.25
N ALA A 166 8.00 8.32 7.47
CA ALA A 166 7.92 7.43 8.61
C ALA A 166 6.54 6.76 8.77
N SER A 167 5.59 7.01 7.86
CA SER A 167 4.21 6.50 7.98
C SER A 167 4.15 4.98 8.14
N ALA A 168 4.87 4.24 7.30
CA ALA A 168 4.92 2.79 7.39
C ALA A 168 5.55 2.28 8.71
N THR A 169 6.60 2.94 9.19
CA THR A 169 7.25 2.59 10.46
C THR A 169 6.29 2.80 11.63
N ASN A 170 5.55 3.91 11.65
CA ASN A 170 4.56 4.18 12.70
C ASN A 170 3.39 3.18 12.63
N ALA A 171 2.93 2.82 11.42
CA ALA A 171 1.93 1.76 11.25
C ALA A 171 2.38 0.43 11.89
N ILE A 172 3.64 0.04 11.68
CA ILE A 172 4.22 -1.19 12.25
C ILE A 172 4.31 -1.07 13.79
N ILE A 173 4.69 0.10 14.33
CA ILE A 173 4.73 0.34 15.78
C ILE A 173 3.34 0.19 16.39
N ASP A 174 2.32 0.78 15.76
CA ASP A 174 0.95 0.72 16.24
C ASP A 174 0.39 -0.71 16.15
N ALA A 175 0.67 -1.44 15.08
CA ALA A 175 0.30 -2.84 14.92
C ALA A 175 0.97 -3.72 15.99
N PHE A 176 2.27 -3.51 16.23
CA PHE A 176 3.00 -4.17 17.31
C PHE A 176 2.32 -3.94 18.67
N ASN A 177 1.99 -2.68 18.97
CA ASN A 177 1.35 -2.31 20.22
C ASN A 177 -0.07 -2.89 20.32
N ALA A 178 -0.84 -2.94 19.23
CA ALA A 178 -2.17 -3.54 19.22
C ALA A 178 -2.13 -5.01 19.64
N ILE A 179 -1.18 -5.79 19.12
CA ILE A 179 -1.01 -7.20 19.53
C ILE A 179 -0.42 -7.30 20.94
N ARG A 180 0.63 -6.53 21.22
CA ARG A 180 1.34 -6.59 22.51
C ARG A 180 0.43 -6.34 23.69
N TYR A 181 -0.53 -5.43 23.56
CA TYR A 181 -1.49 -5.07 24.62
C TYR A 181 -2.83 -5.80 24.50
N GLY A 182 -2.93 -6.84 23.66
CA GLY A 182 -4.11 -7.68 23.54
C GLY A 182 -5.32 -7.03 22.87
N LYS A 183 -5.14 -5.95 22.11
CA LYS A 183 -6.21 -5.30 21.34
C LYS A 183 -6.53 -6.04 20.03
N ALA A 184 -5.58 -6.78 19.50
CA ALA A 184 -5.70 -7.63 18.31
C ALA A 184 -4.86 -8.90 18.50
N ASP A 185 -5.18 -9.97 17.77
CA ASP A 185 -4.40 -11.21 17.73
C ASP A 185 -3.46 -11.26 16.53
N ALA A 186 -3.85 -10.62 15.43
CA ALA A 186 -3.01 -10.44 14.26
C ALA A 186 -3.24 -9.07 13.62
N MET A 187 -2.21 -8.55 12.94
CA MET A 187 -2.27 -7.27 12.25
C MET A 187 -1.56 -7.36 10.91
N ILE A 188 -2.20 -6.87 9.86
CA ILE A 188 -1.53 -6.55 8.61
C ILE A 188 -1.01 -5.11 8.73
N SER A 189 0.28 -4.90 8.47
CA SER A 189 0.88 -3.58 8.62
C SER A 189 2.01 -3.35 7.64
N GLY A 190 2.18 -2.11 7.24
CA GLY A 190 3.19 -1.68 6.28
C GLY A 190 2.88 -0.30 5.75
N GLY A 191 3.28 -0.03 4.53
CA GLY A 191 2.95 1.23 3.85
C GLY A 191 3.20 1.18 2.36
N ALA A 192 2.55 2.09 1.65
CA ALA A 192 2.73 2.36 0.23
C ALA A 192 2.51 3.85 -0.06
N GLU A 193 3.18 4.32 -1.14
CA GLU A 193 3.07 5.68 -1.65
C GLU A 193 3.15 5.71 -3.18
#